data_057385bd02d15dac3d8d84ec6eb2f51b
#
_entry.id   057385bd02d15dac3d8d84ec6eb2f51b
#
_cell.length_a   1.000
_cell.length_b   1.000
_cell.length_c   1.000
_cell.angle_alpha   90.00
_cell.angle_beta   90.00
_cell.angle_gamma   90.00
#
_symmetry.space_group_name_H-M   'P 1'
#
loop_
_entity.id
_entity.type
_entity.pdbx_description
1 polymer ?
#
loop_
_entity_poly.entity_id
_entity_poly.type
_entity_poly.pdbx_seq_one_letter_code
_entity_poly.pdbx_strand_id
1 'polypeptide(L)'
;PLPGVSAVVVKPESIAAAYRLRAFWQTATVSDAGGRPVNMQGGFTGEVLTALFATLGDMRDIMTGMAYAAQFVALCGVMLVGGMAVSMRKRMLGTLRVLGAPRAYLVLSVWCVVSASIAVGTLAGLLFGWGLSEGAALLTFRQTGIMLSPQLTLAEGSFAAASFALSSLCALFPAYMVYRKTGAVALGD
;
A
#
# COMPACT_ATOMS: atom_id res chain seq x y z
N PRO A 1 11.94 18.33 53.03
CA PRO A 1 12.10 17.80 51.68
C PRO A 1 12.10 18.96 50.69
N LEU A 2 13.25 19.19 50.05
CA LEU A 2 13.38 20.20 49.02
C LEU A 2 12.47 19.79 47.86
N PRO A 3 11.71 20.72 47.25
CA PRO A 3 10.87 20.38 46.12
C PRO A 3 11.77 19.90 44.98
N GLY A 4 11.65 18.61 44.63
CA GLY A 4 12.38 18.01 43.54
C GLY A 4 11.91 18.61 42.22
N VAL A 5 12.82 19.08 41.38
CA VAL A 5 12.53 19.54 40.04
C VAL A 5 12.39 18.28 39.15
N SER A 6 11.21 18.08 38.59
CA SER A 6 10.90 16.88 37.79
C SER A 6 11.49 16.94 36.38
N ALA A 7 11.68 18.13 35.80
CA ALA A 7 12.28 18.31 34.48
C ALA A 7 12.86 19.73 34.34
N VAL A 8 13.98 19.84 33.64
CA VAL A 8 14.57 21.13 33.23
C VAL A 8 14.61 21.23 31.75
N VAL A 9 13.94 22.26 31.19
CA VAL A 9 13.95 22.54 29.75
C VAL A 9 14.99 23.62 29.49
N VAL A 10 16.01 23.29 28.70
CA VAL A 10 17.08 24.23 28.33
C VAL A 10 16.89 24.61 26.86
N LYS A 11 16.80 25.91 26.58
CA LYS A 11 16.73 26.46 25.21
C LYS A 11 18.12 26.95 24.82
N PRO A 12 18.86 26.23 23.95
CA PRO A 12 20.17 26.70 23.49
C PRO A 12 20.02 27.86 22.50
N GLU A 13 20.94 28.84 22.57
CA GLU A 13 20.95 30.00 21.65
C GLU A 13 21.45 29.66 20.25
N SER A 14 22.19 28.55 20.10
CA SER A 14 22.68 28.11 18.79
C SER A 14 22.76 26.59 18.73
N ILE A 15 22.75 26.09 17.47
CA ILE A 15 22.88 24.64 17.17
C ILE A 15 24.19 24.08 17.75
N ALA A 16 25.28 24.84 17.65
CA ALA A 16 26.58 24.44 18.21
C ALA A 16 26.54 24.31 19.75
N ALA A 17 25.79 25.19 20.45
CA ALA A 17 25.59 25.10 21.87
C ALA A 17 24.77 23.88 22.28
N ALA A 18 23.80 23.48 21.46
CA ALA A 18 23.00 22.27 21.64
C ALA A 18 23.88 21.00 21.61
N TYR A 19 24.77 20.90 20.62
CA TYR A 19 25.70 19.75 20.48
C TYR A 19 26.74 19.69 21.63
N ARG A 20 27.23 20.83 22.10
CA ARG A 20 28.13 20.89 23.25
C ARG A 20 27.41 20.45 24.54
N LEU A 21 26.19 20.87 24.71
CA LEU A 21 25.36 20.46 25.84
C LEU A 21 25.09 18.95 25.82
N ARG A 22 24.85 18.38 24.63
CA ARG A 22 24.71 16.94 24.43
C ARG A 22 25.97 16.18 24.85
N ALA A 23 27.15 16.60 24.39
CA ALA A 23 28.43 15.98 24.72
C ALA A 23 28.68 16.05 26.22
N PHE A 24 28.35 17.17 26.87
CA PHE A 24 28.46 17.33 28.29
C PHE A 24 27.58 16.35 29.07
N TRP A 25 26.31 16.19 28.69
CA TRP A 25 25.36 15.26 29.34
C TRP A 25 25.72 13.79 29.16
N GLN A 26 26.34 13.42 28.05
CA GLN A 26 26.81 12.05 27.85
C GLN A 26 28.01 11.67 28.72
N THR A 27 28.77 12.66 29.15
CA THR A 27 29.98 12.46 29.98
C THR A 27 29.78 12.83 31.44
N ALA A 28 28.75 13.60 31.78
CA ALA A 28 28.51 14.08 33.16
C ALA A 28 27.78 13.02 33.99
N THR A 29 28.48 12.45 34.94
CA THR A 29 27.87 11.70 36.05
C THR A 29 27.43 12.70 37.13
N VAL A 30 26.11 12.97 37.19
CA VAL A 30 25.54 13.83 38.23
C VAL A 30 25.24 12.98 39.44
N SER A 31 25.82 13.37 40.60
CA SER A 31 25.54 12.72 41.87
C SER A 31 24.56 13.58 42.68
N ASP A 32 23.62 12.95 43.35
CA ASP A 32 22.74 13.59 44.31
C ASP A 32 23.54 14.10 45.53
N ALA A 33 22.96 14.99 46.33
CA ALA A 33 23.56 15.52 47.57
C ALA A 33 24.01 14.41 48.54
N GLY A 34 23.56 13.17 48.34
CA GLY A 34 23.98 11.98 49.07
C GLY A 34 25.03 11.12 48.36
N GLY A 35 25.66 11.59 47.26
CA GLY A 35 26.71 10.86 46.52
C GLY A 35 26.21 9.67 45.67
N ARG A 36 24.90 9.51 45.50
CA ARG A 36 24.33 8.46 44.65
C ARG A 36 24.28 8.93 43.21
N PRO A 37 24.70 8.10 42.23
CA PRO A 37 24.60 8.46 40.82
C PRO A 37 23.13 8.58 40.42
N VAL A 38 22.72 9.76 39.93
CA VAL A 38 21.38 10.02 39.42
C VAL A 38 21.41 9.84 37.92
N ASN A 39 20.56 8.94 37.43
CA ASN A 39 20.43 8.67 36.01
C ASN A 39 19.53 9.75 35.40
N MET A 40 20.13 10.82 34.88
CA MET A 40 19.40 11.86 34.17
C MET A 40 19.33 11.53 32.67
N GLN A 41 18.14 11.47 32.12
CA GLN A 41 17.94 11.30 30.69
C GLN A 41 17.82 12.69 30.03
N GLY A 42 18.79 13.05 29.21
CA GLY A 42 18.75 14.25 28.38
C GLY A 42 18.09 13.90 27.01
N GLY A 43 16.84 14.30 26.79
CA GLY A 43 16.15 14.14 25.49
C GLY A 43 16.40 15.38 24.62
N PHE A 44 17.03 15.19 23.46
CA PHE A 44 17.13 16.24 22.44
C PHE A 44 15.88 16.19 21.56
N THR A 45 15.08 17.25 21.56
CA THR A 45 13.84 17.34 20.77
C THR A 45 14.09 17.08 19.28
N GLY A 46 15.21 17.52 18.73
CA GLY A 46 15.58 17.29 17.34
C GLY A 46 15.85 15.81 17.03
N GLU A 47 16.45 15.07 17.96
CA GLU A 47 16.77 13.66 17.80
C GLU A 47 15.50 12.80 17.90
N VAL A 48 14.62 13.13 18.84
CA VAL A 48 13.30 12.48 18.97
C VAL A 48 12.47 12.74 17.72
N LEU A 49 12.49 13.96 17.19
CA LEU A 49 11.78 14.32 15.96
C LEU A 49 12.34 13.54 14.77
N THR A 50 13.66 13.47 14.63
CA THR A 50 14.32 12.73 13.54
C THR A 50 14.04 11.23 13.63
N ALA A 51 14.09 10.64 14.82
CA ALA A 51 13.74 9.25 15.04
C ALA A 51 12.25 8.97 14.71
N LEU A 52 11.36 9.90 15.09
CA LEU A 52 9.94 9.81 14.76
C LEU A 52 9.71 9.85 13.25
N PHE A 53 10.35 10.78 12.54
CA PHE A 53 10.23 10.88 11.07
C PHE A 53 10.85 9.67 10.37
N ALA A 54 11.95 9.10 10.87
CA ALA A 54 12.51 7.86 10.34
C ALA A 54 11.53 6.70 10.51
N THR A 55 10.95 6.53 11.71
CA THR A 55 9.98 5.47 11.98
C THR A 55 8.71 5.63 11.10
N LEU A 56 8.24 6.86 10.90
CA LEU A 56 7.09 7.12 10.02
C LEU A 56 7.43 6.85 8.53
N GLY A 57 8.66 7.15 8.12
CA GLY A 57 9.17 6.80 6.79
C GLY A 57 9.19 5.29 6.57
N ASP A 58 9.76 4.55 7.50
CA ASP A 58 9.82 3.09 7.46
C ASP A 58 8.41 2.45 7.42
N MET A 59 7.46 2.99 8.19
CA MET A 59 6.06 2.55 8.14
C MET A 59 5.42 2.77 6.77
N ARG A 60 5.67 3.92 6.16
CA ARG A 60 5.17 4.22 4.81
C ARG A 60 5.72 3.24 3.78
N ASP A 61 7.01 2.94 3.86
CA ASP A 61 7.68 2.03 2.92
C ASP A 61 7.18 0.60 3.07
N ILE A 62 6.95 0.14 4.30
CA ILE A 62 6.33 -1.17 4.59
C ILE A 62 4.91 -1.22 4.00
N MET A 63 4.08 -0.21 4.24
CA MET A 63 2.72 -0.17 3.70
C MET A 63 2.70 -0.14 2.17
N THR A 64 3.62 0.60 1.57
CA THR A 64 3.79 0.65 0.11
C THR A 64 4.21 -0.73 -0.44
N GLY A 65 5.14 -1.40 0.23
CA GLY A 65 5.55 -2.77 -0.11
C GLY A 65 4.39 -3.76 -0.04
N MET A 66 3.57 -3.68 1.00
CA MET A 66 2.36 -4.50 1.14
C MET A 66 1.34 -4.22 0.02
N ALA A 67 1.18 -2.96 -0.39
CA ALA A 67 0.29 -2.61 -1.50
C ALA A 67 0.77 -3.23 -2.83
N TYR A 68 2.07 -3.19 -3.12
CA TYR A 68 2.63 -3.85 -4.31
C TYR A 68 2.50 -5.38 -4.25
N ALA A 69 2.69 -5.99 -3.08
CA ALA A 69 2.49 -7.42 -2.90
C ALA A 69 1.01 -7.81 -3.15
N ALA A 70 0.07 -7.05 -2.61
CA ALA A 70 -1.36 -7.24 -2.85
C ALA A 70 -1.71 -7.08 -4.34
N GLN A 71 -1.13 -6.09 -5.01
CA GLN A 71 -1.30 -5.88 -6.45
C GLN A 71 -0.78 -7.09 -7.24
N PHE A 72 0.36 -7.64 -6.88
CA PHE A 72 0.91 -8.82 -7.53
C PHE A 72 -0.02 -10.04 -7.38
N VAL A 73 -0.54 -10.29 -6.18
CA VAL A 73 -1.51 -11.36 -5.92
C VAL A 73 -2.79 -11.15 -6.74
N ALA A 74 -3.29 -9.91 -6.84
CA ALA A 74 -4.45 -9.58 -7.66
C ALA A 74 -4.20 -9.89 -9.15
N LEU A 75 -3.03 -9.56 -9.69
CA LEU A 75 -2.65 -9.89 -11.06
C LEU A 75 -2.62 -11.41 -11.31
N CYS A 76 -2.06 -12.18 -10.38
CA CYS A 76 -2.10 -13.64 -10.44
C CYS A 76 -3.54 -14.17 -10.42
N GLY A 77 -4.41 -13.59 -9.59
CA GLY A 77 -5.83 -13.92 -9.55
C GLY A 77 -6.54 -13.66 -10.87
N VAL A 78 -6.30 -12.51 -11.51
CA VAL A 78 -6.85 -12.17 -12.83
C VAL A 78 -6.40 -13.19 -13.89
N MET A 79 -5.12 -13.59 -13.87
CA MET A 79 -4.59 -14.61 -14.78
C MET A 79 -5.28 -15.97 -14.60
N LEU A 80 -5.44 -16.41 -13.34
CA LEU A 80 -6.09 -17.68 -13.01
C LEU A 80 -7.57 -17.69 -13.42
N VAL A 81 -8.32 -16.68 -12.98
CA VAL A 81 -9.77 -16.56 -13.27
C VAL A 81 -10.01 -16.38 -14.76
N GLY A 82 -9.21 -15.56 -15.44
CA GLY A 82 -9.28 -15.37 -16.88
C GLY A 82 -9.02 -16.68 -17.63
N GLY A 83 -7.98 -17.43 -17.24
CA GLY A 83 -7.69 -18.74 -17.83
C GLY A 83 -8.79 -19.77 -17.61
N MET A 84 -9.40 -19.77 -16.42
CA MET A 84 -10.51 -20.66 -16.09
C MET A 84 -11.78 -20.31 -16.83
N ALA A 85 -12.14 -19.02 -16.91
CA ALA A 85 -13.30 -18.53 -17.67
C ALA A 85 -13.23 -18.93 -19.15
N VAL A 86 -12.04 -18.82 -19.72
CA VAL A 86 -11.76 -19.28 -21.08
C VAL A 86 -11.95 -20.79 -21.21
N SER A 87 -11.42 -21.58 -20.25
CA SER A 87 -11.52 -23.03 -20.27
C SER A 87 -12.95 -23.52 -20.23
N MET A 88 -13.80 -22.88 -19.43
CA MET A 88 -15.21 -23.25 -19.28
C MET A 88 -16.04 -22.92 -20.56
N ARG A 89 -15.63 -21.91 -21.32
CA ARG A 89 -16.36 -21.45 -22.53
C ARG A 89 -15.81 -22.01 -23.85
N LYS A 90 -14.84 -22.93 -23.81
CA LYS A 90 -14.19 -23.51 -25.00
C LYS A 90 -15.20 -24.09 -26.03
N ARG A 91 -16.23 -24.80 -25.57
CA ARG A 91 -17.26 -25.38 -26.41
C ARG A 91 -18.06 -24.29 -27.17
N MET A 92 -18.49 -23.25 -26.46
CA MET A 92 -19.25 -22.13 -27.04
C MET A 92 -18.40 -21.32 -28.03
N LEU A 93 -17.13 -21.10 -27.71
CA LEU A 93 -16.16 -20.43 -28.57
C LEU A 93 -15.87 -21.28 -29.84
N GLY A 94 -15.85 -22.60 -29.70
CA GLY A 94 -15.71 -23.53 -30.83
C GLY A 94 -16.89 -23.49 -31.81
N THR A 95 -18.12 -23.48 -31.33
CA THR A 95 -19.33 -23.37 -32.19
C THR A 95 -19.41 -22.04 -32.94
N LEU A 96 -19.08 -20.93 -32.28
CA LEU A 96 -18.99 -19.61 -32.93
C LEU A 96 -17.94 -19.58 -34.06
N ARG A 97 -16.87 -20.32 -33.93
CA ARG A 97 -15.84 -20.44 -34.96
C ARG A 97 -16.28 -21.22 -36.16
N VAL A 98 -17.05 -22.30 -35.96
CA VAL A 98 -17.64 -23.08 -37.06
C VAL A 98 -18.65 -22.23 -37.85
N LEU A 99 -19.34 -21.31 -37.21
CA LEU A 99 -20.24 -20.31 -37.81
C LEU A 99 -19.51 -19.17 -38.55
N GLY A 100 -18.15 -19.16 -38.58
CA GLY A 100 -17.37 -18.19 -39.36
C GLY A 100 -17.02 -16.91 -38.59
N ALA A 101 -17.16 -16.84 -37.25
CA ALA A 101 -16.82 -15.66 -36.49
C ALA A 101 -15.30 -15.34 -36.58
N PRO A 102 -14.92 -14.08 -36.83
CA PRO A 102 -13.52 -13.68 -36.92
C PRO A 102 -12.82 -13.87 -35.58
N ARG A 103 -11.57 -14.33 -35.61
CA ARG A 103 -10.78 -14.65 -34.43
C ARG A 103 -10.61 -13.46 -33.46
N ALA A 104 -10.52 -12.24 -34.01
CA ALA A 104 -10.42 -11.02 -33.25
C ALA A 104 -11.67 -10.78 -32.37
N TYR A 105 -12.85 -11.11 -32.86
CA TYR A 105 -14.10 -10.98 -32.11
C TYR A 105 -14.12 -11.86 -30.84
N LEU A 106 -13.61 -13.09 -30.94
CA LEU A 106 -13.56 -14.05 -29.84
C LEU A 106 -12.60 -13.53 -28.71
N VAL A 107 -11.44 -13.04 -29.10
CA VAL A 107 -10.47 -12.47 -28.15
C VAL A 107 -11.03 -11.21 -27.49
N LEU A 108 -11.62 -10.33 -28.28
CA LEU A 108 -12.19 -9.07 -27.79
C LEU A 108 -13.36 -9.33 -26.83
N SER A 109 -14.25 -10.28 -27.12
CA SER A 109 -15.37 -10.60 -26.23
C SER A 109 -14.92 -11.13 -24.87
N VAL A 110 -13.91 -12.00 -24.85
CA VAL A 110 -13.32 -12.50 -23.59
C VAL A 110 -12.64 -11.38 -22.83
N TRP A 111 -11.85 -10.56 -23.52
CA TRP A 111 -11.17 -9.42 -22.91
C TRP A 111 -12.16 -8.41 -22.33
N CYS A 112 -13.24 -8.07 -23.03
CA CYS A 112 -14.27 -7.17 -22.52
C CYS A 112 -14.93 -7.70 -21.24
N VAL A 113 -15.28 -8.99 -21.18
CA VAL A 113 -15.88 -9.57 -19.98
C VAL A 113 -14.92 -9.54 -18.79
N VAL A 114 -13.66 -9.91 -18.99
CA VAL A 114 -12.65 -9.90 -17.94
C VAL A 114 -12.36 -8.46 -17.48
N SER A 115 -12.21 -7.51 -18.42
CA SER A 115 -11.99 -6.10 -18.12
C SER A 115 -13.17 -5.47 -17.37
N ALA A 116 -14.41 -5.81 -17.74
CA ALA A 116 -15.60 -5.37 -17.00
C ALA A 116 -15.60 -5.89 -15.57
N SER A 117 -15.22 -7.16 -15.36
CA SER A 117 -15.10 -7.72 -14.00
C SER A 117 -14.01 -7.04 -13.18
N ILE A 118 -12.87 -6.71 -13.80
CA ILE A 118 -11.78 -5.95 -13.16
C ILE A 118 -12.26 -4.54 -12.80
N ALA A 119 -13.00 -3.87 -13.69
CA ALA A 119 -13.54 -2.54 -13.42
C ALA A 119 -14.49 -2.53 -12.21
N VAL A 120 -15.41 -3.50 -12.14
CA VAL A 120 -16.31 -3.66 -10.98
C VAL A 120 -15.51 -3.93 -9.70
N GLY A 121 -14.51 -4.82 -9.77
CA GLY A 121 -13.63 -5.12 -8.63
C GLY A 121 -12.83 -3.90 -8.16
N THR A 122 -12.30 -3.11 -9.09
CA THR A 122 -11.55 -1.88 -8.77
C THR A 122 -12.45 -0.83 -8.12
N LEU A 123 -13.65 -0.63 -8.65
CA LEU A 123 -14.62 0.30 -8.06
C LEU A 123 -15.05 -0.15 -6.66
N ALA A 124 -15.37 -1.43 -6.49
CA ALA A 124 -15.71 -1.99 -5.20
C ALA A 124 -14.54 -1.84 -4.21
N GLY A 125 -13.31 -2.17 -4.61
CA GLY A 125 -12.11 -2.00 -3.79
C GLY A 125 -11.89 -0.56 -3.36
N LEU A 126 -12.12 0.40 -4.23
CA LEU A 126 -11.99 1.83 -3.94
C LEU A 126 -13.03 2.32 -2.94
N LEU A 127 -14.28 1.88 -3.08
CA LEU A 127 -15.37 2.19 -2.15
C LEU A 127 -15.12 1.57 -0.77
N PHE A 128 -14.73 0.30 -0.71
CA PHE A 128 -14.40 -0.37 0.54
C PHE A 128 -13.17 0.23 1.22
N GLY A 129 -12.12 0.54 0.46
CA GLY A 129 -10.92 1.18 0.95
C GLY A 129 -11.20 2.55 1.56
N TRP A 130 -12.03 3.35 0.89
CA TRP A 130 -12.46 4.64 1.42
C TRP A 130 -13.29 4.49 2.71
N GLY A 131 -14.28 3.60 2.71
CA GLY A 131 -15.09 3.33 3.89
C GLY A 131 -14.29 2.83 5.10
N LEU A 132 -13.29 1.97 4.88
CA LEU A 132 -12.38 1.52 5.94
C LEU A 132 -11.49 2.65 6.45
N SER A 133 -11.02 3.54 5.57
CA SER A 133 -10.22 4.71 5.92
C SER A 133 -11.01 5.68 6.82
N GLU A 134 -12.28 5.97 6.48
CA GLU A 134 -13.19 6.76 7.31
C GLU A 134 -13.46 6.09 8.67
N GLY A 135 -13.70 4.78 8.67
CA GLY A 135 -13.89 4.02 9.90
C GLY A 135 -12.67 4.06 10.82
N ALA A 136 -11.48 3.91 10.26
CA ALA A 136 -10.22 4.01 11.01
C ALA A 136 -10.00 5.42 11.56
N ALA A 137 -10.29 6.46 10.77
CA ALA A 137 -10.21 7.86 11.21
C ALA A 137 -11.13 8.15 12.40
N LEU A 138 -12.37 7.64 12.36
CA LEU A 138 -13.33 7.76 13.47
C LEU A 138 -12.88 7.05 14.75
N LEU A 139 -12.30 5.86 14.63
CA LEU A 139 -11.77 5.12 15.77
C LEU A 139 -10.58 5.85 16.40
N THR A 140 -9.67 6.36 15.56
CA THR A 140 -8.51 7.13 16.03
C THR A 140 -8.96 8.42 16.72
N PHE A 141 -9.95 9.11 16.17
CA PHE A 141 -10.52 10.30 16.79
C PHE A 141 -11.09 10.02 18.18
N ARG A 142 -11.80 8.90 18.35
CA ARG A 142 -12.36 8.51 19.66
C ARG A 142 -11.31 8.19 20.71
N GLN A 143 -10.14 7.67 20.27
CA GLN A 143 -9.06 7.28 21.19
C GLN A 143 -8.07 8.40 21.48
N THR A 144 -7.77 9.24 20.49
CA THR A 144 -6.69 10.24 20.59
C THR A 144 -7.18 11.68 20.53
N GLY A 145 -8.43 11.92 20.12
CA GLY A 145 -8.97 13.26 19.91
C GLY A 145 -8.40 13.98 18.68
N ILE A 146 -7.58 13.31 17.87
CA ILE A 146 -6.95 13.90 16.68
C ILE A 146 -7.86 13.65 15.47
N MET A 147 -8.32 14.75 14.84
CA MET A 147 -9.08 14.67 13.58
C MET A 147 -8.15 14.35 12.42
N LEU A 148 -8.16 13.10 11.97
CA LEU A 148 -7.56 12.69 10.70
C LEU A 148 -8.68 12.73 9.65
N SER A 149 -8.60 13.66 8.70
CA SER A 149 -9.53 13.68 7.56
C SER A 149 -8.90 12.97 6.38
N PRO A 150 -9.32 11.74 6.04
CA PRO A 150 -8.85 11.07 4.84
C PRO A 150 -9.39 11.84 3.62
N GLN A 151 -8.49 12.44 2.86
CA GLN A 151 -8.84 13.12 1.62
C GLN A 151 -8.43 12.23 0.45
N LEU A 152 -9.37 11.94 -0.43
CA LEU A 152 -9.07 11.30 -1.70
C LEU A 152 -8.19 12.26 -2.52
N THR A 153 -6.92 11.95 -2.58
CA THR A 153 -5.94 12.71 -3.34
C THR A 153 -5.90 12.21 -4.79
N LEU A 154 -5.57 13.09 -5.74
CA LEU A 154 -5.37 12.74 -7.15
C LEU A 154 -4.35 11.59 -7.33
N ALA A 155 -3.41 11.45 -6.40
CA ALA A 155 -2.45 10.35 -6.38
C ALA A 155 -3.12 8.98 -6.20
N GLU A 156 -4.15 8.88 -5.36
CA GLU A 156 -4.89 7.62 -5.14
C GLU A 156 -5.72 7.26 -6.37
N GLY A 157 -6.35 8.25 -7.00
CA GLY A 157 -7.05 8.07 -8.27
C GLY A 157 -6.13 7.59 -9.40
N SER A 158 -4.93 8.16 -9.50
CA SER A 158 -3.94 7.76 -10.49
C SER A 158 -3.40 6.35 -10.23
N PHE A 159 -3.21 5.97 -8.98
CA PHE A 159 -2.80 4.62 -8.59
C PHE A 159 -3.90 3.59 -8.94
N ALA A 160 -5.15 3.89 -8.66
CA ALA A 160 -6.28 3.02 -9.02
C ALA A 160 -6.42 2.87 -10.54
N ALA A 161 -6.26 3.96 -11.31
CA ALA A 161 -6.27 3.93 -12.77
C ALA A 161 -5.09 3.11 -13.35
N ALA A 162 -3.90 3.28 -12.80
CA ALA A 162 -2.72 2.51 -13.18
C ALA A 162 -2.89 1.01 -12.87
N SER A 163 -3.43 0.67 -11.71
CA SER A 163 -3.75 -0.69 -11.30
C SER A 163 -4.78 -1.33 -12.22
N PHE A 164 -5.84 -0.59 -12.59
CA PHE A 164 -6.84 -1.04 -13.56
C PHE A 164 -6.23 -1.28 -14.94
N ALA A 165 -5.43 -0.34 -15.44
CA ALA A 165 -4.77 -0.44 -16.74
C ALA A 165 -3.82 -1.66 -16.78
N LEU A 166 -3.01 -1.85 -15.74
CA LEU A 166 -2.08 -2.98 -15.62
C LEU A 166 -2.83 -4.31 -15.58
N SER A 167 -3.90 -4.42 -14.80
CA SER A 167 -4.73 -5.61 -14.69
C SER A 167 -5.46 -5.93 -16.00
N SER A 168 -5.94 -4.90 -16.69
CA SER A 168 -6.59 -5.03 -18.01
C SER A 168 -5.60 -5.49 -19.10
N LEU A 169 -4.36 -4.99 -19.07
CA LEU A 169 -3.29 -5.48 -19.94
C LEU A 169 -2.91 -6.93 -19.64
N CYS A 170 -2.81 -7.31 -18.37
CA CYS A 170 -2.56 -8.69 -17.96
C CYS A 170 -3.68 -9.63 -18.42
N ALA A 171 -4.94 -9.17 -18.48
CA ALA A 171 -6.06 -9.94 -18.98
C ALA A 171 -5.98 -10.25 -20.50
N LEU A 172 -5.17 -9.53 -21.27
CA LEU A 172 -4.89 -9.86 -22.66
C LEU A 172 -4.11 -11.18 -22.79
N PHE A 173 -3.30 -11.54 -21.79
CA PHE A 173 -2.50 -12.77 -21.85
C PHE A 173 -3.35 -14.05 -21.93
N PRO A 174 -4.33 -14.30 -21.02
CA PRO A 174 -5.20 -15.45 -21.14
C PRO A 174 -6.08 -15.37 -22.40
N ALA A 175 -6.51 -14.18 -22.81
CA ALA A 175 -7.25 -14.00 -24.06
C ALA A 175 -6.40 -14.38 -25.29
N TYR A 176 -5.12 -14.05 -25.31
CA TYR A 176 -4.19 -14.45 -26.38
C TYR A 176 -3.87 -15.96 -26.35
N MET A 177 -3.80 -16.57 -25.16
CA MET A 177 -3.60 -18.03 -25.04
C MET A 177 -4.72 -18.82 -25.69
N VAL A 178 -5.97 -18.32 -25.65
CA VAL A 178 -7.10 -18.89 -26.40
C VAL A 178 -6.80 -18.91 -27.89
N TYR A 179 -6.28 -17.81 -28.41
CA TYR A 179 -5.95 -17.67 -29.82
C TYR A 179 -4.97 -18.76 -30.29
N ARG A 180 -3.93 -19.06 -29.53
CA ARG A 180 -2.93 -20.11 -29.85
C ARG A 180 -3.47 -21.53 -29.76
N LYS A 181 -4.23 -21.85 -28.72
CA LYS A 181 -4.73 -23.22 -28.48
C LYS A 181 -5.87 -23.63 -29.41
N THR A 182 -6.70 -22.67 -29.85
CA THR A 182 -7.80 -22.95 -30.77
C THR A 182 -7.29 -23.21 -32.20
N GLY A 183 -6.06 -22.84 -32.53
CA GLY A 183 -5.42 -23.18 -33.82
C GLY A 183 -4.94 -24.62 -33.92
N ALA A 184 -4.49 -25.18 -32.78
CA ALA A 184 -3.91 -26.55 -32.76
C ALA A 184 -4.95 -27.69 -32.76
N VAL A 185 -6.14 -27.45 -32.19
CA VAL A 185 -7.23 -28.44 -32.15
C VAL A 185 -7.95 -28.59 -33.51
N ALA A 186 -7.77 -27.66 -34.43
CA ALA A 186 -8.34 -27.74 -35.77
C ALA A 186 -7.49 -28.54 -36.80
N LEU A 187 -6.30 -28.99 -36.39
CA LEU A 187 -5.33 -29.72 -37.23
C LEU A 187 -4.98 -31.11 -36.69
N GLY A 188 -5.62 -31.57 -35.63
CA GLY A 188 -5.35 -32.86 -35.04
C GLY A 188 -6.64 -33.52 -34.55
N ASP A 189 -7.34 -34.12 -35.46
CA ASP A 189 -8.09 -35.37 -35.44
C ASP A 189 -8.62 -35.66 -36.89
#